data_1a6e10abcb4e0db77d1160399ed4183e
#
_entry.id   1a6e10abcb4e0db77d1160399ed4183e
#
_cell.length_a   1.000
_cell.length_b   1.000
_cell.length_c   1.000
_cell.angle_alpha   90.00
_cell.angle_beta   90.00
_cell.angle_gamma   90.00
#
_symmetry.space_group_name_H-M   'P 1'
#
loop_
_entity.id
_entity.type
_entity.pdbx_description
1 polymer ?
#
loop_
_entity_poly.entity_id
_entity_poly.type
_entity_poly.pdbx_seq_one_letter_code
_entity_poly.pdbx_strand_id
1 'polypeptide(L)'
;MKKLTKFLTSASIGLSLSAVIFLIKDYIYDSAMKEQDIFTILIAIFVPLFAIGTLLSVLLSKKIDRQKLLTFGLLFSGIFIILLTYLNIYHLQMLMPLMKTNSITLAVMWIARIMGGLTGLFIGISFGATVKNGVIHYILLVLFATGIFALGRFMPALISYEPILYTAGGLSLACALLNSYIETEKTKNE
;
A
#
# COMPACT_ATOMS: atom_id res chain seq x y z
N MET A 1 -8.00 -23.90 -3.09
CA MET A 1 -8.25 -22.50 -2.73
C MET A 1 -7.29 -21.93 -1.71
N LYS A 2 -7.10 -22.49 -0.51
CA LYS A 2 -6.22 -21.91 0.56
C LYS A 2 -4.78 -21.55 0.14
N LYS A 3 -4.11 -22.35 -0.71
CA LYS A 3 -2.72 -22.07 -1.17
C LYS A 3 -2.68 -20.88 -2.14
N LEU A 4 -3.63 -20.81 -3.07
CA LEU A 4 -3.75 -19.72 -4.05
C LEU A 4 -4.02 -18.38 -3.33
N THR A 5 -4.95 -18.37 -2.39
CA THR A 5 -5.27 -17.17 -1.61
C THR A 5 -4.07 -16.66 -0.83
N LYS A 6 -3.29 -17.55 -0.20
CA LYS A 6 -2.05 -17.16 0.50
C LYS A 6 -1.02 -16.55 -0.46
N PHE A 7 -0.86 -17.13 -1.65
CA PHE A 7 0.05 -16.61 -2.66
C PHE A 7 -0.38 -15.21 -3.13
N LEU A 8 -1.67 -15.04 -3.49
CA LEU A 8 -2.22 -13.76 -3.93
C LEU A 8 -2.12 -12.69 -2.82
N THR A 9 -2.36 -13.06 -1.57
CA THR A 9 -2.20 -12.15 -0.43
C THR A 9 -0.75 -11.69 -0.27
N SER A 10 0.22 -12.62 -0.38
CA SER A 10 1.65 -12.28 -0.31
C SER A 10 2.06 -11.34 -1.44
N ALA A 11 1.60 -11.63 -2.66
CA ALA A 11 1.83 -10.81 -3.84
C ALA A 11 1.23 -9.41 -3.67
N SER A 12 -0.01 -9.34 -3.19
CA SER A 12 -0.71 -8.08 -2.95
C SER A 12 0.01 -7.18 -1.95
N ILE A 13 0.40 -7.72 -0.79
CA ILE A 13 1.13 -6.95 0.23
C ILE A 13 2.51 -6.53 -0.30
N GLY A 14 3.24 -7.42 -0.97
CA GLY A 14 4.54 -7.11 -1.56
C GLY A 14 4.46 -6.03 -2.64
N LEU A 15 3.49 -6.13 -3.55
CA LEU A 15 3.22 -5.11 -4.57
C LEU A 15 2.83 -3.78 -3.95
N SER A 16 1.99 -3.77 -2.91
CA SER A 16 1.59 -2.56 -2.21
C SER A 16 2.77 -1.84 -1.55
N LEU A 17 3.70 -2.58 -0.94
CA LEU A 17 4.93 -2.03 -0.39
C LEU A 17 5.81 -1.42 -1.50
N SER A 18 6.00 -2.12 -2.62
CA SER A 18 6.75 -1.60 -3.76
C SER A 18 6.08 -0.37 -4.35
N ALA A 19 4.76 -0.39 -4.52
CA ALA A 19 3.99 0.72 -5.06
C ALA A 19 4.19 2.00 -4.25
N VAL A 20 4.17 1.90 -2.92
CA VAL A 20 4.42 3.07 -2.06
C VAL A 20 5.86 3.57 -2.19
N ILE A 21 6.84 2.67 -2.30
CA ILE A 21 8.24 3.06 -2.51
C ILE A 21 8.41 3.79 -3.86
N PHE A 22 7.71 3.34 -4.92
CA PHE A 22 7.70 4.03 -6.21
C PHE A 22 7.03 5.39 -6.14
N LEU A 23 5.87 5.50 -5.48
CA LEU A 23 5.20 6.79 -5.26
C LEU A 23 6.11 7.78 -4.54
N ILE A 24 6.82 7.32 -3.52
CA ILE A 24 7.79 8.13 -2.79
C ILE A 24 8.88 8.64 -3.73
N LYS A 25 9.45 7.75 -4.54
CA LYS A 25 10.55 8.10 -5.45
C LYS A 25 10.13 9.12 -6.48
N ASP A 26 9.01 8.92 -7.18
CA ASP A 26 8.58 9.80 -8.27
C ASP A 26 8.08 11.15 -7.74
N TYR A 27 7.44 11.17 -6.58
CA TYR A 27 7.07 12.40 -5.89
C TYR A 27 8.28 13.25 -5.51
N ILE A 28 9.41 12.63 -5.23
CA ILE A 28 10.68 13.30 -4.90
C ILE A 28 11.34 13.87 -6.15
N TYR A 29 11.29 13.16 -7.27
CA TYR A 29 11.99 13.57 -8.51
C TYR A 29 11.28 14.70 -9.26
N ASP A 30 9.95 14.74 -9.27
CA ASP A 30 9.17 15.73 -10.01
C ASP A 30 8.90 17.02 -9.24
N SER A 31 9.01 17.01 -7.93
CA SER A 31 8.86 18.21 -7.14
C SER A 31 10.23 18.90 -6.96
N ALA A 32 10.34 20.15 -7.43
CA ALA A 32 11.48 21.04 -7.19
C ALA A 32 11.73 21.35 -5.68
N MET A 33 11.14 20.59 -4.78
CA MET A 33 11.42 20.62 -3.35
C MET A 33 12.71 19.87 -3.04
N LYS A 34 13.50 20.39 -2.11
CA LYS A 34 14.74 19.77 -1.65
C LYS A 34 14.49 18.30 -1.30
N GLU A 35 15.17 17.39 -2.00
CA GLU A 35 15.03 15.92 -1.90
C GLU A 35 14.96 15.39 -0.46
N GLN A 36 15.65 16.02 0.49
CA GLN A 36 15.72 15.58 1.87
C GLN A 36 14.40 15.72 2.65
N ASP A 37 13.60 16.74 2.39
CA ASP A 37 12.42 17.02 3.23
C ASP A 37 11.27 16.06 2.94
N ILE A 38 11.05 15.69 1.68
CA ILE A 38 9.96 14.79 1.28
C ILE A 38 10.26 13.36 1.67
N PHE A 39 11.50 12.89 1.43
CA PHE A 39 11.93 11.55 1.81
C PHE A 39 11.85 11.36 3.33
N THR A 40 12.31 12.34 4.09
CA THR A 40 12.25 12.32 5.56
C THR A 40 10.83 12.26 6.07
N ILE A 41 9.91 13.06 5.52
CA ILE A 41 8.51 13.10 5.96
C ILE A 41 7.77 11.81 5.60
N LEU A 42 7.97 11.27 4.40
CA LEU A 42 7.32 10.01 4.01
C LEU A 42 7.82 8.84 4.83
N ILE A 43 9.13 8.73 5.04
CA ILE A 43 9.69 7.72 5.95
C ILE A 43 9.20 7.96 7.38
N ALA A 44 9.21 9.20 7.86
CA ALA A 44 8.78 9.55 9.20
C ALA A 44 7.28 9.29 9.46
N ILE A 45 6.46 9.30 8.42
CA ILE A 45 5.01 9.05 8.54
C ILE A 45 4.67 7.60 8.17
N PHE A 46 5.14 7.12 7.01
CA PHE A 46 4.79 5.79 6.51
C PHE A 46 5.32 4.68 7.40
N VAL A 47 6.61 4.71 7.75
CA VAL A 47 7.26 3.64 8.52
C VAL A 47 6.66 3.49 9.92
N PRO A 48 6.49 4.57 10.72
CA PRO A 48 5.83 4.46 12.01
C PRO A 48 4.40 3.96 11.93
N LEU A 49 3.60 4.46 10.96
CA LEU A 49 2.22 4.01 10.80
C LEU A 49 2.12 2.57 10.31
N PHE A 50 3.02 2.11 9.45
CA PHE A 50 3.14 0.70 9.10
C PHE A 50 3.46 -0.16 10.34
N ALA A 51 4.41 0.26 11.17
CA ALA A 51 4.76 -0.45 12.40
C ALA A 51 3.57 -0.47 13.39
N ILE A 52 2.89 0.67 13.57
CA ILE A 52 1.68 0.77 14.40
C ILE A 52 0.58 -0.16 13.86
N GLY A 53 0.31 -0.15 12.56
CA GLY A 53 -0.66 -1.04 11.92
C GLY A 53 -0.35 -2.52 12.16
N THR A 54 0.92 -2.90 12.03
CA THR A 54 1.38 -4.26 12.30
C THR A 54 1.14 -4.65 13.76
N LEU A 55 1.53 -3.80 14.70
CA LEU A 55 1.33 -4.03 16.13
C LEU A 55 -0.17 -4.11 16.49
N LEU A 56 -0.97 -3.18 15.98
CA LEU A 56 -2.43 -3.20 16.18
C LEU A 56 -3.04 -4.49 15.67
N SER A 57 -2.66 -4.95 14.49
CA SER A 57 -3.16 -6.20 13.93
C SER A 57 -2.79 -7.42 14.80
N VAL A 58 -1.56 -7.48 15.29
CA VAL A 58 -1.12 -8.55 16.19
C VAL A 58 -1.91 -8.53 17.50
N LEU A 59 -2.12 -7.37 18.09
CA LEU A 59 -2.88 -7.21 19.34
C LEU A 59 -4.36 -7.53 19.14
N LEU A 60 -4.98 -6.99 18.09
CA LEU A 60 -6.40 -7.21 17.78
C LEU A 60 -6.68 -8.65 17.36
N SER A 61 -5.71 -9.36 16.79
CA SER A 61 -5.85 -10.77 16.40
C SER A 61 -6.11 -11.73 17.58
N LYS A 62 -6.05 -11.25 18.82
CA LYS A 62 -6.48 -11.98 20.02
C LYS A 62 -7.99 -11.93 20.23
N LYS A 63 -8.67 -10.89 19.70
CA LYS A 63 -10.11 -10.64 19.90
C LYS A 63 -10.90 -10.73 18.59
N ILE A 64 -10.28 -10.42 17.47
CA ILE A 64 -10.91 -10.35 16.13
C ILE A 64 -10.26 -11.42 15.26
N ASP A 65 -11.05 -12.09 14.43
CA ASP A 65 -10.53 -13.06 13.47
C ASP A 65 -9.49 -12.38 12.54
N ARG A 66 -8.36 -13.05 12.39
CA ARG A 66 -7.26 -12.59 11.53
C ARG A 66 -7.68 -12.41 10.09
N GLN A 67 -8.61 -13.25 9.62
CA GLN A 67 -9.10 -13.15 8.25
C GLN A 67 -9.87 -11.84 8.05
N LYS A 68 -10.66 -11.42 9.05
CA LYS A 68 -11.34 -10.10 9.03
C LYS A 68 -10.35 -8.94 9.03
N LEU A 69 -9.32 -9.02 9.89
CA LEU A 69 -8.26 -8.00 9.92
C LEU A 69 -7.50 -7.93 8.60
N LEU A 70 -7.21 -9.07 7.99
CA LEU A 70 -6.55 -9.15 6.69
C LEU A 70 -7.43 -8.53 5.60
N THR A 71 -8.71 -8.92 5.53
CA THR A 71 -9.69 -8.37 4.58
C THR A 71 -9.80 -6.85 4.72
N PHE A 72 -9.94 -6.37 5.96
CA PHE A 72 -10.02 -4.94 6.27
C PHE A 72 -8.75 -4.20 5.83
N GLY A 73 -7.57 -4.70 6.19
CA GLY A 73 -6.30 -4.09 5.82
C GLY A 73 -6.09 -4.04 4.31
N LEU A 74 -6.39 -5.12 3.58
CA LEU A 74 -6.29 -5.19 2.12
C LEU A 74 -7.28 -4.26 1.42
N LEU A 75 -8.53 -4.19 1.91
CA LEU A 75 -9.55 -3.32 1.34
C LEU A 75 -9.12 -1.85 1.42
N PHE A 76 -8.77 -1.39 2.61
CA PHE A 76 -8.40 0.01 2.81
C PHE A 76 -7.05 0.35 2.19
N SER A 77 -6.05 -0.53 2.24
CA SER A 77 -4.78 -0.30 1.54
C SER A 77 -4.99 -0.16 0.03
N GLY A 78 -5.84 -1.01 -0.58
CA GLY A 78 -6.17 -0.92 -1.99
C GLY A 78 -6.86 0.40 -2.36
N ILE A 79 -7.86 0.82 -1.59
CA ILE A 79 -8.55 2.11 -1.78
C ILE A 79 -7.56 3.27 -1.68
N PHE A 80 -6.75 3.32 -0.62
CA PHE A 80 -5.83 4.43 -0.42
C PHE A 80 -4.70 4.48 -1.45
N ILE A 81 -4.20 3.34 -1.94
CA ILE A 81 -3.21 3.30 -3.02
C ILE A 81 -3.83 3.90 -4.30
N ILE A 82 -5.04 3.50 -4.68
CA ILE A 82 -5.72 4.03 -5.88
C ILE A 82 -5.99 5.53 -5.73
N LEU A 83 -6.50 5.95 -4.59
CA LEU A 83 -6.77 7.38 -4.32
C LEU A 83 -5.48 8.20 -4.33
N LEU A 84 -4.40 7.69 -3.73
CA LEU A 84 -3.10 8.36 -3.70
C LEU A 84 -2.52 8.48 -5.10
N THR A 85 -2.65 7.43 -5.93
CA THR A 85 -2.24 7.42 -7.33
C THR A 85 -3.00 8.46 -8.13
N TYR A 86 -4.32 8.50 -7.99
CA TYR A 86 -5.18 9.48 -8.65
C TYR A 86 -4.83 10.92 -8.26
N LEU A 87 -4.63 11.19 -6.97
CA LEU A 87 -4.23 12.51 -6.49
C LEU A 87 -2.87 12.95 -7.04
N ASN A 88 -1.91 12.03 -7.11
CA ASN A 88 -0.56 12.36 -7.58
C ASN A 88 -0.53 12.66 -9.08
N ILE A 89 -1.20 11.83 -9.89
CA ILE A 89 -1.10 11.92 -11.35
C ILE A 89 -1.94 13.07 -11.90
N TYR A 90 -3.20 13.18 -11.48
CA TYR A 90 -4.13 14.11 -12.11
C TYR A 90 -4.20 15.49 -11.46
N HIS A 91 -3.92 15.60 -10.17
CA HIS A 91 -4.13 16.85 -9.44
C HIS A 91 -2.86 17.62 -9.14
N LEU A 92 -1.77 16.96 -8.79
CA LEU A 92 -0.52 17.67 -8.51
C LEU A 92 0.14 18.19 -9.80
N GLN A 93 0.17 17.41 -10.86
CA GLN A 93 0.76 17.85 -12.13
C GLN A 93 -0.09 18.91 -12.87
N MET A 94 -1.42 18.78 -12.85
CA MET A 94 -2.30 19.77 -13.48
C MET A 94 -2.52 21.03 -12.63
N LEU A 95 -2.51 20.92 -11.32
CA LEU A 95 -2.78 22.05 -10.43
C LEU A 95 -1.54 22.87 -10.09
N MET A 96 -0.33 22.32 -10.17
CA MET A 96 0.91 23.07 -9.92
C MET A 96 1.04 24.38 -10.74
N PRO A 97 0.74 24.42 -12.04
CA PRO A 97 0.82 25.67 -12.81
C PRO A 97 -0.25 26.70 -12.41
N LEU A 98 -1.39 26.25 -11.88
CA LEU A 98 -2.51 27.11 -11.49
C LEU A 98 -2.44 27.55 -10.03
N MET A 99 -1.66 26.86 -9.20
CA MET A 99 -1.52 27.13 -7.77
C MET A 99 -0.47 28.21 -7.49
N LYS A 100 -0.73 29.43 -7.89
CA LYS A 100 0.07 30.57 -7.43
C LYS A 100 -0.16 30.94 -5.94
N THR A 101 -1.10 30.27 -5.25
CA THR A 101 -1.43 30.54 -3.85
C THR A 101 -0.91 29.45 -2.94
N ASN A 102 0.03 29.77 -2.07
CA ASN A 102 0.74 28.89 -1.14
C ASN A 102 -0.17 28.01 -0.26
N SER A 103 -1.39 28.44 0.06
CA SER A 103 -2.27 27.73 1.00
C SER A 103 -2.94 26.48 0.43
N ILE A 104 -3.35 26.48 -0.85
CA ILE A 104 -4.01 25.33 -1.47
C ILE A 104 -2.98 24.22 -1.75
N THR A 105 -1.79 24.60 -2.23
CA THR A 105 -0.68 23.65 -2.42
C THR A 105 -0.32 22.96 -1.12
N LEU A 106 -0.24 23.72 -0.02
CA LEU A 106 0.04 23.18 1.31
C LEU A 106 -1.03 22.18 1.75
N ALA A 107 -2.32 22.48 1.55
CA ALA A 107 -3.42 21.60 1.90
C ALA A 107 -3.36 20.27 1.13
N VAL A 108 -3.14 20.31 -0.19
CA VAL A 108 -3.04 19.11 -1.03
C VAL A 108 -1.84 18.26 -0.61
N MET A 109 -0.69 18.87 -0.30
CA MET A 109 0.49 18.16 0.20
C MET A 109 0.21 17.46 1.54
N TRP A 110 -0.50 18.11 2.46
CA TRP A 110 -0.87 17.48 3.73
C TRP A 110 -1.85 16.32 3.54
N ILE A 111 -2.83 16.46 2.66
CA ILE A 111 -3.75 15.37 2.30
C ILE A 111 -2.98 14.17 1.75
N ALA A 112 -2.07 14.37 0.80
CA ALA A 112 -1.25 13.31 0.24
C ALA A 112 -0.39 12.61 1.32
N ARG A 113 0.17 13.37 2.27
CA ARG A 113 0.96 12.82 3.40
C ARG A 113 0.10 11.97 4.33
N ILE A 114 -1.09 12.46 4.69
CA ILE A 114 -2.03 11.71 5.54
C ILE A 114 -2.46 10.43 4.84
N MET A 115 -2.80 10.49 3.56
CA MET A 115 -3.19 9.31 2.79
C MET A 115 -2.04 8.31 2.64
N GLY A 116 -0.81 8.78 2.41
CA GLY A 116 0.38 7.93 2.39
C GLY A 116 0.61 7.23 3.73
N GLY A 117 0.43 7.95 4.82
CA GLY A 117 0.49 7.39 6.17
C GLY A 117 -0.58 6.35 6.44
N LEU A 118 -1.83 6.64 6.07
CA LEU A 118 -2.95 5.69 6.19
C LEU A 118 -2.72 4.44 5.32
N THR A 119 -2.17 4.60 4.13
CA THR A 119 -1.75 3.46 3.30
C THR A 119 -0.77 2.57 4.06
N GLY A 120 0.26 3.16 4.69
CA GLY A 120 1.22 2.44 5.54
C GLY A 120 0.53 1.69 6.68
N LEU A 121 -0.38 2.35 7.39
CA LEU A 121 -1.15 1.75 8.47
C LEU A 121 -1.91 0.49 8.01
N PHE A 122 -2.65 0.58 6.90
CA PHE A 122 -3.47 -0.53 6.41
C PHE A 122 -2.64 -1.66 5.80
N ILE A 123 -1.53 -1.35 5.10
CA ILE A 123 -0.57 -2.38 4.68
C ILE A 123 0.02 -3.07 5.92
N GLY A 124 0.35 -2.32 6.98
CA GLY A 124 0.81 -2.85 8.25
C GLY A 124 -0.20 -3.77 8.92
N ILE A 125 -1.49 -3.41 8.91
CA ILE A 125 -2.57 -4.28 9.42
C ILE A 125 -2.63 -5.59 8.64
N SER A 126 -2.58 -5.52 7.31
CA SER A 126 -2.57 -6.71 6.45
C SER A 126 -1.35 -7.60 6.73
N PHE A 127 -0.17 -6.98 6.84
CA PHE A 127 1.07 -7.68 7.15
C PHE A 127 1.00 -8.36 8.52
N GLY A 128 0.58 -7.65 9.57
CA GLY A 128 0.44 -8.19 10.93
C GLY A 128 -0.56 -9.35 11.02
N ALA A 129 -1.65 -9.30 10.23
CA ALA A 129 -2.62 -10.40 10.15
C ALA A 129 -2.02 -11.67 9.55
N THR A 130 -0.96 -11.57 8.75
CA THR A 130 -0.29 -12.71 8.09
C THR A 130 0.86 -13.33 8.90
N VAL A 131 1.20 -12.81 10.08
CA VAL A 131 2.35 -13.26 10.91
C VAL A 131 2.38 -14.77 11.17
N LYS A 132 1.24 -15.47 11.15
CA LYS A 132 1.20 -16.94 11.30
C LYS A 132 1.21 -17.73 9.98
N ASN A 133 1.35 -17.08 8.83
CA ASN A 133 1.26 -17.78 7.54
C ASN A 133 2.49 -18.61 7.15
N GLY A 134 3.56 -18.52 7.95
CA GLY A 134 4.79 -19.31 7.77
C GLY A 134 5.84 -18.63 6.89
N VAL A 135 7.03 -19.20 6.85
CA VAL A 135 8.22 -18.63 6.20
C VAL A 135 8.03 -18.42 4.70
N ILE A 136 7.36 -19.34 4.02
CA ILE A 136 7.12 -19.26 2.57
C ILE A 136 6.34 -17.98 2.20
N HIS A 137 5.36 -17.60 3.04
CA HIS A 137 4.60 -16.36 2.82
C HIS A 137 5.53 -15.13 2.84
N TYR A 138 6.45 -15.05 3.78
CA TYR A 138 7.40 -13.93 3.87
C TYR A 138 8.40 -13.92 2.71
N ILE A 139 8.90 -15.09 2.30
CA ILE A 139 9.79 -15.21 1.13
C ILE A 139 9.06 -14.66 -0.12
N LEU A 140 7.83 -15.08 -0.38
CA LEU A 140 7.05 -14.59 -1.50
C LEU A 140 6.80 -13.08 -1.41
N LEU A 141 6.44 -12.57 -0.23
CA LEU A 141 6.22 -11.15 -0.01
C LEU A 141 7.48 -10.34 -0.32
N VAL A 142 8.64 -10.75 0.19
CA VAL A 142 9.93 -10.10 -0.07
C VAL A 142 10.29 -10.18 -1.55
N LEU A 143 10.09 -11.33 -2.20
CA LEU A 143 10.34 -11.48 -3.64
C LEU A 143 9.48 -10.54 -4.48
N PHE A 144 8.19 -10.40 -4.18
CA PHE A 144 7.33 -9.45 -4.89
C PHE A 144 7.72 -8.00 -4.61
N ALA A 145 8.04 -7.66 -3.35
CA ALA A 145 8.46 -6.31 -3.00
C ALA A 145 9.78 -5.91 -3.69
N THR A 146 10.81 -6.77 -3.57
CA THR A 146 12.14 -6.50 -4.13
C THR A 146 12.20 -6.68 -5.64
N GLY A 147 11.51 -7.67 -6.18
CA GLY A 147 11.47 -7.95 -7.61
C GLY A 147 10.87 -6.79 -8.40
N ILE A 148 9.73 -6.27 -7.98
CA ILE A 148 9.11 -5.10 -8.61
C ILE A 148 9.97 -3.85 -8.45
N PHE A 149 10.55 -3.65 -7.27
CA PHE A 149 11.48 -2.53 -7.05
C PHE A 149 12.70 -2.62 -7.98
N ALA A 150 13.31 -3.81 -8.09
CA ALA A 150 14.44 -4.04 -8.98
C ALA A 150 14.07 -3.80 -10.46
N LEU A 151 12.93 -4.32 -10.92
CA LEU A 151 12.44 -4.11 -12.28
C LEU A 151 12.25 -2.61 -12.58
N GLY A 152 11.60 -1.86 -11.68
CA GLY A 152 11.41 -0.42 -11.87
C GLY A 152 12.72 0.38 -11.82
N ARG A 153 13.73 -0.11 -11.09
CA ARG A 153 15.05 0.54 -11.03
C ARG A 153 15.92 0.28 -12.25
N PHE A 154 15.93 -0.96 -12.76
CA PHE A 154 16.83 -1.38 -13.84
C PHE A 154 16.18 -1.32 -15.24
N MET A 155 14.87 -1.30 -15.33
CA MET A 155 14.12 -1.26 -16.58
C MET A 155 13.02 -0.18 -16.58
N PRO A 156 13.37 1.11 -16.31
CA PRO A 156 12.37 2.18 -16.20
C PRO A 156 11.59 2.40 -17.50
N ALA A 157 12.19 2.07 -18.66
CA ALA A 157 11.52 2.18 -19.96
C ALA A 157 10.42 1.12 -20.21
N LEU A 158 10.45 0.01 -19.47
CA LEU A 158 9.51 -1.10 -19.62
C LEU A 158 8.33 -1.02 -18.63
N ILE A 159 8.52 -0.32 -17.52
CA ILE A 159 7.56 -0.30 -16.41
C ILE A 159 7.34 1.14 -15.99
N SER A 160 6.22 1.72 -16.46
CA SER A 160 5.74 2.97 -15.88
C SER A 160 5.13 2.67 -14.49
N TYR A 161 5.30 3.59 -13.55
CA TYR A 161 4.84 3.39 -12.16
C TYR A 161 3.31 3.35 -12.02
N GLU A 162 2.58 4.05 -12.88
CA GLU A 162 1.10 4.09 -12.86
C GLU A 162 0.44 2.70 -12.92
N PRO A 163 0.74 1.84 -13.89
CA PRO A 163 0.17 0.50 -13.93
C PRO A 163 0.51 -0.34 -12.70
N ILE A 164 1.70 -0.16 -12.12
CA ILE A 164 2.09 -0.88 -10.90
C ILE A 164 1.19 -0.46 -9.73
N LEU A 165 0.94 0.84 -9.58
CA LEU A 165 0.10 1.38 -8.52
C LEU A 165 -1.34 0.91 -8.63
N TYR A 166 -1.95 1.03 -9.82
CA TYR A 166 -3.30 0.54 -10.06
C TYR A 166 -3.40 -0.98 -9.92
N THR A 167 -2.38 -1.72 -10.36
CA THR A 167 -2.32 -3.18 -10.19
C THR A 167 -2.21 -3.55 -8.72
N ALA A 168 -1.38 -2.87 -7.95
CA ALA A 168 -1.23 -3.12 -6.52
C ALA A 168 -2.54 -2.84 -5.76
N GLY A 169 -3.18 -1.69 -6.03
CA GLY A 169 -4.46 -1.34 -5.44
C GLY A 169 -5.58 -2.30 -5.86
N GLY A 170 -5.69 -2.60 -7.14
CA GLY A 170 -6.68 -3.53 -7.69
C GLY A 170 -6.52 -4.96 -7.16
N LEU A 171 -5.28 -5.45 -7.07
CA LEU A 171 -4.99 -6.76 -6.50
C LEU A 171 -5.33 -6.82 -5.01
N SER A 172 -5.06 -5.75 -4.25
CA SER A 172 -5.45 -5.67 -2.85
C SER A 172 -6.96 -5.74 -2.67
N LEU A 173 -7.73 -5.03 -3.50
CA LEU A 173 -9.20 -5.09 -3.47
C LEU A 173 -9.70 -6.48 -3.87
N ALA A 174 -9.16 -7.10 -4.92
CA ALA A 174 -9.53 -8.45 -5.34
C ALA A 174 -9.24 -9.48 -4.24
N CYS A 175 -8.08 -9.37 -3.57
CA CYS A 175 -7.74 -10.24 -2.44
C CYS A 175 -8.67 -10.04 -1.23
N ALA A 176 -9.09 -8.79 -0.96
CA ALA A 176 -10.05 -8.50 0.10
C ALA A 176 -11.40 -9.17 -0.19
N LEU A 177 -11.90 -9.06 -1.42
CA LEU A 177 -13.15 -9.70 -1.85
C LEU A 177 -13.07 -11.24 -1.77
N LEU A 178 -11.97 -11.84 -2.24
CA LEU A 178 -11.76 -13.29 -2.16
C LEU A 178 -11.71 -13.78 -0.71
N ASN A 179 -11.04 -13.06 0.18
CA ASN A 179 -10.99 -13.41 1.60
C ASN A 179 -12.38 -13.30 2.26
N SER A 180 -13.14 -12.26 1.93
CA SER A 180 -14.52 -12.08 2.42
C SER A 180 -15.43 -13.22 1.96
N TYR A 181 -15.32 -13.62 0.69
CA TYR A 181 -16.09 -14.74 0.14
C TYR A 181 -15.80 -16.06 0.86
N ILE A 182 -14.51 -16.38 1.08
CA ILE A 182 -14.10 -17.61 1.79
C ILE A 182 -14.61 -17.61 3.24
N GLU A 183 -14.64 -16.46 3.90
CA GLU A 183 -15.19 -16.34 5.26
C GLU A 183 -16.69 -16.63 5.29
N THR A 184 -17.42 -16.09 4.32
CA THR A 184 -18.87 -16.30 4.20
C THR A 184 -19.22 -17.76 3.93
N GLU A 185 -18.45 -18.47 3.09
CA GLU A 185 -18.65 -19.91 2.87
C GLU A 185 -18.36 -20.75 4.12
N LYS A 186 -17.36 -20.35 4.92
CA LYS A 186 -17.03 -21.07 6.15
C LYS A 186 -18.16 -20.98 7.18
N THR A 187 -18.73 -19.79 7.36
CA THR A 187 -19.86 -19.57 8.30
C THR A 187 -21.18 -20.23 7.87
N LYS A 188 -21.35 -20.56 6.59
CA LYS A 188 -22.53 -21.30 6.10
C LYS A 188 -22.44 -22.81 6.32
N ASN A 189 -21.22 -23.33 6.51
CA ASN A 189 -20.95 -24.75 6.66
C ASN A 189 -20.69 -25.18 8.12
N GLU A 190 -20.71 -24.23 9.06
CA GLU A 190 -20.72 -24.41 10.52
C GLU A 190 -22.17 -24.30 11.05
#